data_47cc3fefa62dd901cca2fa7d004a1079
#
_entry.id   47cc3fefa62dd901cca2fa7d004a1079
#
_cell.length_a   1.000
_cell.length_b   1.000
_cell.length_c   1.000
_cell.angle_alpha   90.00
_cell.angle_beta   90.00
_cell.angle_gamma   90.00
#
_symmetry.space_group_name_H-M   'P 1'
#
loop_
_entity.id
_entity.type
_entity.pdbx_description
1 polymer ?
#
loop_
_entity_poly.entity_id
_entity_poly.type
_entity_poly.pdbx_seq_one_letter_code
_entity_poly.pdbx_strand_id
1 'polypeptide(L)'
;GNLMEDGSLLLQDGKIVALGADIEAPDGAETIDATGRWVTPGIIDNHSHLGVYPSPGVTAHGDGNEISAPVTAEVWSEHGVWPQDPGFTRAIAGGITSLQVLPGSANLFGGRGVILKNVPSRTVQGMKFPDAPYTLKMACGENPKRVYGYGGGRFPGGAPYSRMGNVAG
;
A
#
# COMPACT_ATOMS: atom_id res chain seq x y z
N GLY A 1 15.53 -6.72 -16.89
CA GLY A 1 14.66 -6.41 -18.01
C GLY A 1 15.47 -5.91 -19.21
N ASN A 2 14.94 -6.07 -20.39
CA ASN A 2 15.58 -5.54 -21.60
C ASN A 2 15.10 -4.09 -21.81
N LEU A 3 16.03 -3.22 -22.21
CA LEU A 3 15.74 -1.87 -22.68
C LEU A 3 15.41 -1.97 -24.18
N MET A 4 14.37 -1.28 -24.61
CA MET A 4 14.06 -1.06 -26.02
C MET A 4 14.13 0.45 -26.25
N GLU A 5 15.02 0.88 -27.12
CA GLU A 5 15.10 2.25 -27.58
C GLU A 5 14.14 2.45 -28.77
N ASP A 6 13.52 3.61 -28.84
CA ASP A 6 12.57 3.99 -29.91
C ASP A 6 11.41 3.00 -30.11
N GLY A 7 10.95 2.40 -29.00
CA GLY A 7 9.87 1.41 -29.02
C GLY A 7 8.49 2.03 -28.92
N SER A 8 7.51 1.36 -29.52
CA SER A 8 6.08 1.65 -29.37
C SER A 8 5.39 0.57 -28.56
N LEU A 9 4.36 0.97 -27.81
CA LEU A 9 3.55 0.11 -26.97
C LEU A 9 2.08 0.26 -27.34
N LEU A 10 1.43 -0.84 -27.71
CA LEU A 10 -0.01 -0.85 -27.99
C LEU A 10 -0.75 -1.49 -26.79
N LEU A 11 -1.72 -0.74 -26.28
CA LEU A 11 -2.60 -1.18 -25.18
C LEU A 11 -4.02 -1.34 -25.72
N GLN A 12 -4.68 -2.43 -25.36
CA GLN A 12 -6.09 -2.66 -25.64
C GLN A 12 -6.73 -3.39 -24.46
N ASP A 13 -7.90 -2.95 -24.02
CA ASP A 13 -8.66 -3.55 -22.91
C ASP A 13 -7.83 -3.75 -21.63
N GLY A 14 -6.95 -2.78 -21.32
CA GLY A 14 -6.09 -2.81 -20.15
C GLY A 14 -4.93 -3.82 -20.23
N LYS A 15 -4.61 -4.33 -21.43
CA LYS A 15 -3.53 -5.28 -21.67
C LYS A 15 -2.55 -4.74 -22.70
N ILE A 16 -1.29 -5.13 -22.57
CA ILE A 16 -0.28 -4.94 -23.61
C ILE A 16 -0.55 -5.97 -24.70
N VAL A 17 -0.91 -5.52 -25.89
CA VAL A 17 -1.15 -6.40 -27.05
C VAL A 17 0.02 -6.44 -28.02
N ALA A 18 0.83 -5.38 -28.07
CA ALA A 18 2.05 -5.36 -28.86
C ALA A 18 3.11 -4.43 -28.23
N LEU A 19 4.38 -4.78 -28.44
CA LEU A 19 5.55 -3.98 -28.05
C LEU A 19 6.62 -4.18 -29.12
N GLY A 20 7.11 -3.10 -29.71
CA GLY A 20 8.13 -3.16 -30.78
C GLY A 20 8.43 -1.79 -31.37
N ALA A 21 9.39 -1.72 -32.28
CA ALA A 21 9.77 -0.48 -32.97
C ALA A 21 8.73 -0.05 -34.01
N ASP A 22 8.16 -1.01 -34.73
CA ASP A 22 7.31 -0.78 -35.90
C ASP A 22 5.84 -1.19 -35.65
N ILE A 23 5.26 -0.65 -34.57
CA ILE A 23 3.85 -0.90 -34.26
C ILE A 23 3.00 0.21 -34.85
N GLU A 24 2.13 -0.16 -35.79
CA GLU A 24 1.12 0.76 -36.33
C GLU A 24 -0.06 0.90 -35.35
N ALA A 25 -0.49 2.14 -35.13
CA ALA A 25 -1.67 2.41 -34.35
C ALA A 25 -2.92 2.03 -35.17
N PRO A 26 -3.84 1.21 -34.62
CA PRO A 26 -5.10 0.92 -35.29
C PRO A 26 -5.93 2.17 -35.51
N ASP A 27 -6.84 2.13 -36.48
CA ASP A 27 -7.78 3.22 -36.73
C ASP A 27 -8.57 3.58 -35.46
N GLY A 28 -8.57 4.84 -35.10
CA GLY A 28 -9.26 5.35 -33.91
C GLY A 28 -8.51 5.15 -32.58
N ALA A 29 -7.28 4.66 -32.60
CA ALA A 29 -6.46 4.59 -31.38
C ALA A 29 -6.02 6.00 -30.94
N GLU A 30 -6.07 6.25 -29.63
CA GLU A 30 -5.45 7.41 -29.03
C GLU A 30 -3.91 7.21 -29.03
N THR A 31 -3.19 8.17 -29.57
CA THR A 31 -1.72 8.11 -29.61
C THR A 31 -1.12 9.12 -28.65
N ILE A 32 -0.22 8.65 -27.77
CA ILE A 32 0.55 9.47 -26.84
C ILE A 32 2.00 9.52 -27.34
N ASP A 33 2.49 10.71 -27.68
CA ASP A 33 3.91 10.91 -28.01
C ASP A 33 4.76 10.85 -26.71
N ALA A 34 5.57 9.81 -26.61
CA ALA A 34 6.50 9.59 -25.51
C ALA A 34 7.98 9.80 -25.93
N THR A 35 8.23 10.51 -27.04
CA THR A 35 9.59 10.80 -27.51
C THR A 35 10.45 11.41 -26.41
N GLY A 36 11.64 10.84 -26.20
CA GLY A 36 12.58 11.25 -25.14
C GLY A 36 12.15 10.92 -23.72
N ARG A 37 11.13 10.10 -23.54
CA ARG A 37 10.63 9.65 -22.22
C ARG A 37 10.84 8.15 -22.03
N TRP A 38 10.86 7.75 -20.78
CA TRP A 38 10.86 6.36 -20.39
C TRP A 38 9.44 5.87 -20.16
N VAL A 39 9.09 4.72 -20.73
CA VAL A 39 7.86 3.99 -20.43
C VAL A 39 8.23 2.75 -19.64
N THR A 40 7.73 2.64 -18.42
CA THR A 40 8.02 1.52 -17.52
C THR A 40 6.73 0.91 -17.01
N PRO A 41 6.75 -0.36 -16.54
CA PRO A 41 5.67 -0.86 -15.70
C PRO A 41 5.44 0.07 -14.51
N GLY A 42 4.19 0.15 -14.06
CA GLY A 42 3.87 0.91 -12.86
C GLY A 42 4.59 0.35 -11.63
N ILE A 43 4.98 1.25 -10.74
CA ILE A 43 5.66 0.89 -9.49
C ILE A 43 4.64 0.24 -8.55
N ILE A 44 5.05 -0.87 -7.93
CA ILE A 44 4.29 -1.53 -6.86
C ILE A 44 4.93 -1.17 -5.53
N ASP A 45 4.22 -0.40 -4.70
CA ASP A 45 4.64 -0.12 -3.32
C ASP A 45 4.12 -1.22 -2.41
N ASN A 46 5.01 -2.08 -1.94
CA ASN A 46 4.67 -3.22 -1.10
C ASN A 46 4.64 -2.90 0.40
N HIS A 47 4.82 -1.65 0.80
CA HIS A 47 4.78 -1.22 2.19
C HIS A 47 4.27 0.22 2.31
N SER A 48 2.99 0.41 2.17
CA SER A 48 2.33 1.71 2.25
C SER A 48 1.49 1.86 3.51
N HIS A 49 1.28 3.12 3.89
CA HIS A 49 0.33 3.52 4.94
C HIS A 49 -0.64 4.59 4.42
N LEU A 50 -0.72 4.78 3.11
CA LEU A 50 -1.64 5.75 2.51
C LEU A 50 -3.09 5.42 2.89
N GLY A 51 -3.83 6.45 3.20
CA GLY A 51 -5.22 6.35 3.61
C GLY A 51 -5.45 5.97 5.08
N VAL A 52 -4.51 5.23 5.73
CA VAL A 52 -4.61 4.96 7.19
C VAL A 52 -3.80 5.96 8.03
N TYR A 53 -2.83 6.65 7.41
CA TYR A 53 -2.19 7.87 7.91
C TYR A 53 -2.27 8.95 6.83
N PRO A 54 -3.47 9.52 6.61
CA PRO A 54 -3.68 10.43 5.49
C PRO A 54 -3.03 11.79 5.70
N SER A 55 -2.94 12.56 4.63
CA SER A 55 -2.41 13.91 4.62
C SER A 55 -3.54 14.95 4.37
N PRO A 56 -3.63 16.04 5.17
CA PRO A 56 -2.81 16.34 6.35
C PRO A 56 -3.15 15.42 7.52
N GLY A 57 -2.12 15.11 8.34
CA GLY A 57 -2.31 14.29 9.53
C GLY A 57 -3.12 15.02 10.60
N VAL A 58 -4.29 14.49 10.93
CA VAL A 58 -5.12 14.91 12.06
C VAL A 58 -5.47 13.69 12.90
N THR A 59 -5.66 13.86 14.19
CA THR A 59 -5.90 12.74 15.13
C THR A 59 -7.10 11.89 14.71
N ALA A 60 -8.16 12.52 14.19
CA ALA A 60 -9.39 11.83 13.77
C ALA A 60 -9.19 10.89 12.55
N HIS A 61 -8.10 11.05 11.83
CA HIS A 61 -7.74 10.21 10.67
C HIS A 61 -6.55 9.27 10.96
N GLY A 62 -6.16 9.17 12.22
CA GLY A 62 -5.00 8.36 12.62
C GLY A 62 -5.35 6.89 12.82
N ASP A 63 -5.84 6.20 11.78
CA ASP A 63 -6.38 4.85 11.84
C ASP A 63 -5.35 3.74 11.53
N GLY A 64 -4.07 4.10 11.55
CA GLY A 64 -3.01 3.17 11.16
C GLY A 64 -2.61 2.12 12.18
N ASN A 65 -2.96 2.27 13.48
CA ASN A 65 -2.69 1.25 14.48
C ASN A 65 -3.87 1.11 15.43
N GLU A 66 -4.34 -0.12 15.62
CA GLU A 66 -5.23 -0.46 16.72
C GLU A 66 -4.38 -0.82 17.95
N ILE A 67 -4.24 0.11 18.88
CA ILE A 67 -3.35 -0.04 20.03
C ILE A 67 -4.05 -0.55 21.31
N SER A 68 -5.24 -1.13 21.18
CA SER A 68 -5.99 -1.67 22.32
C SER A 68 -5.31 -2.89 22.96
N ALA A 69 -4.52 -3.64 22.17
CA ALA A 69 -3.76 -4.80 22.65
C ALA A 69 -2.49 -5.02 21.79
N PRO A 70 -1.47 -5.73 22.29
CA PRO A 70 -0.29 -6.11 21.49
C PRO A 70 -0.62 -7.00 20.28
N VAL A 71 -1.70 -7.76 20.36
CA VAL A 71 -2.19 -8.64 19.30
C VAL A 71 -3.57 -8.19 18.88
N THR A 72 -3.70 -7.73 17.64
CA THR A 72 -4.94 -7.24 17.02
C THR A 72 -5.04 -7.79 15.59
N ALA A 73 -4.77 -9.08 15.41
CA ALA A 73 -4.75 -9.75 14.11
C ALA A 73 -6.11 -9.74 13.38
N GLU A 74 -7.19 -9.50 14.11
CA GLU A 74 -8.57 -9.43 13.63
C GLU A 74 -8.92 -8.14 12.90
N VAL A 75 -8.14 -7.06 13.10
CA VAL A 75 -8.43 -5.78 12.42
C VAL A 75 -7.93 -5.77 10.98
N TRP A 76 -8.55 -4.94 10.15
CA TRP A 76 -8.30 -4.88 8.72
C TRP A 76 -8.05 -3.44 8.31
N SER A 77 -6.91 -3.15 7.71
CA SER A 77 -6.58 -1.79 7.25
C SER A 77 -7.58 -1.25 6.23
N GLU A 78 -8.25 -2.12 5.46
CA GLU A 78 -9.27 -1.68 4.50
C GLU A 78 -10.43 -0.91 5.14
N HIS A 79 -10.71 -1.14 6.43
CA HIS A 79 -11.75 -0.41 7.15
C HIS A 79 -11.30 0.99 7.60
N GLY A 80 -10.00 1.23 7.68
CA GLY A 80 -9.42 2.53 8.05
C GLY A 80 -8.90 3.35 6.86
N VAL A 81 -8.83 2.78 5.66
CA VAL A 81 -8.35 3.52 4.49
C VAL A 81 -9.34 4.61 4.09
N TRP A 82 -8.86 5.85 4.03
CA TRP A 82 -9.58 6.96 3.44
C TRP A 82 -9.23 7.11 1.95
N PRO A 83 -10.14 6.74 1.01
CA PRO A 83 -9.84 6.71 -0.43
C PRO A 83 -9.52 8.08 -1.04
N GLN A 84 -9.94 9.17 -0.40
CA GLN A 84 -9.71 10.55 -0.86
C GLN A 84 -8.42 11.17 -0.30
N ASP A 85 -7.57 10.40 0.40
CA ASP A 85 -6.27 10.89 0.85
C ASP A 85 -5.49 11.46 -0.34
N PRO A 86 -5.08 12.75 -0.31
CA PRO A 86 -4.26 13.36 -1.35
C PRO A 86 -2.94 12.62 -1.62
N GLY A 87 -2.50 11.79 -0.67
CA GLY A 87 -1.34 10.92 -0.83
C GLY A 87 -1.45 9.98 -2.03
N PHE A 88 -2.65 9.44 -2.32
CA PHE A 88 -2.88 8.59 -3.48
C PHE A 88 -2.61 9.31 -4.80
N THR A 89 -3.10 10.55 -4.94
CA THR A 89 -2.86 11.37 -6.14
C THR A 89 -1.37 11.68 -6.32
N ARG A 90 -0.65 11.97 -5.23
CA ARG A 90 0.79 12.22 -5.28
C ARG A 90 1.57 10.95 -5.62
N ALA A 91 1.16 9.81 -5.09
CA ALA A 91 1.78 8.53 -5.38
C ALA A 91 1.61 8.12 -6.84
N ILE A 92 0.41 8.29 -7.44
CA ILE A 92 0.21 8.00 -8.87
C ILE A 92 1.02 8.94 -9.76
N ALA A 93 1.14 10.22 -9.38
CA ALA A 93 2.00 11.17 -10.10
C ALA A 93 3.49 10.76 -10.04
N GLY A 94 3.91 10.02 -9.02
CA GLY A 94 5.23 9.40 -8.90
C GLY A 94 5.35 8.02 -9.56
N GLY A 95 4.29 7.54 -10.22
CA GLY A 95 4.30 6.25 -10.94
C GLY A 95 3.89 5.04 -10.11
N ILE A 96 3.42 5.21 -8.87
CA ILE A 96 2.93 4.12 -8.03
C ILE A 96 1.50 3.76 -8.43
N THR A 97 1.34 2.63 -9.11
CA THR A 97 0.07 2.17 -9.67
C THR A 97 -0.65 1.14 -8.80
N SER A 98 0.09 0.46 -7.94
CA SER A 98 -0.47 -0.50 -6.98
C SER A 98 0.27 -0.38 -5.66
N LEU A 99 -0.42 -0.62 -4.56
CA LEU A 99 0.17 -0.52 -3.24
C LEU A 99 -0.47 -1.48 -2.25
N GLN A 100 0.34 -1.97 -1.32
CA GLN A 100 -0.11 -2.75 -0.19
C GLN A 100 -0.23 -1.82 1.02
N VAL A 101 -1.45 -1.50 1.42
CA VAL A 101 -1.70 -0.72 2.63
C VAL A 101 -1.69 -1.63 3.84
N LEU A 102 -0.76 -1.38 4.73
CA LEU A 102 -0.54 -2.13 5.96
C LEU A 102 -0.91 -1.29 7.18
N PRO A 103 -1.35 -1.93 8.28
CA PRO A 103 -1.29 -1.29 9.58
C PRO A 103 0.12 -0.85 9.93
N GLY A 104 0.24 0.12 10.83
CA GLY A 104 1.52 0.52 11.40
C GLY A 104 2.16 -0.60 12.24
N SER A 105 3.33 -0.33 12.80
CA SER A 105 4.16 -1.35 13.48
C SER A 105 4.12 -1.24 15.01
N ALA A 106 3.05 -0.67 15.59
CA ALA A 106 2.92 -0.58 17.03
C ALA A 106 2.75 -1.96 17.70
N ASN A 107 2.03 -2.86 17.06
CA ASN A 107 1.61 -4.16 17.59
C ASN A 107 2.54 -5.30 17.17
N LEU A 108 2.56 -6.38 17.95
CA LEU A 108 3.18 -7.66 17.54
C LEU A 108 2.47 -8.21 16.31
N PHE A 109 1.13 -8.28 16.37
CA PHE A 109 0.26 -8.61 15.25
C PHE A 109 -0.69 -7.44 15.06
N GLY A 110 -0.41 -6.60 14.06
CA GLY A 110 -1.07 -5.30 13.89
C GLY A 110 -2.34 -5.33 13.05
N GLY A 111 -2.68 -6.48 12.49
CA GLY A 111 -3.86 -6.62 11.65
C GLY A 111 -3.54 -6.90 10.18
N ARG A 112 -4.58 -6.99 9.38
CA ARG A 112 -4.51 -7.41 7.98
C ARG A 112 -4.34 -6.23 7.06
N GLY A 113 -3.37 -6.34 6.14
CA GLY A 113 -3.15 -5.38 5.06
C GLY A 113 -4.04 -5.69 3.86
N VAL A 114 -4.26 -4.69 3.01
CA VAL A 114 -5.04 -4.77 1.77
C VAL A 114 -4.20 -4.32 0.58
N ILE A 115 -4.36 -4.99 -0.57
CA ILE A 115 -3.70 -4.59 -1.82
C ILE A 115 -4.70 -3.79 -2.65
N LEU A 116 -4.27 -2.59 -3.05
CA LEU A 116 -5.08 -1.63 -3.79
C LEU A 116 -4.45 -1.30 -5.14
N LYS A 117 -5.29 -1.10 -6.15
CA LYS A 117 -4.94 -0.31 -7.33
C LYS A 117 -5.01 1.16 -6.96
N ASN A 118 -4.02 1.94 -7.37
CA ASN A 118 -4.03 3.38 -7.15
C ASN A 118 -4.89 4.08 -8.20
N VAL A 119 -6.19 3.88 -8.10
CA VAL A 119 -7.19 4.45 -9.01
C VAL A 119 -8.17 5.33 -8.23
N PRO A 120 -8.67 6.43 -8.81
CA PRO A 120 -9.70 7.24 -8.17
C PRO A 120 -10.93 6.41 -7.84
N SER A 121 -11.37 6.45 -6.58
CA SER A 121 -12.57 5.77 -6.14
C SER A 121 -13.20 6.48 -4.94
N ARG A 122 -14.51 6.31 -4.76
CA ARG A 122 -15.22 6.79 -3.58
C ARG A 122 -15.15 5.81 -2.41
N THR A 123 -14.77 4.57 -2.68
CA THR A 123 -14.74 3.50 -1.68
C THR A 123 -13.46 2.67 -1.84
N VAL A 124 -13.01 2.09 -0.75
CA VAL A 124 -11.87 1.14 -0.75
C VAL A 124 -12.16 -0.05 -1.65
N GLN A 125 -13.41 -0.52 -1.67
CA GLN A 125 -13.81 -1.67 -2.49
C GLN A 125 -13.56 -1.43 -3.99
N GLY A 126 -13.76 -0.19 -4.47
CA GLY A 126 -13.45 0.19 -5.85
C GLY A 126 -11.95 0.26 -6.16
N MET A 127 -11.10 0.30 -5.14
CA MET A 127 -9.65 0.30 -5.28
C MET A 127 -9.04 -1.09 -5.10
N LYS A 128 -9.73 -2.06 -4.51
CA LYS A 128 -9.14 -3.38 -4.22
C LYS A 128 -8.60 -4.04 -5.47
N PHE A 129 -7.38 -4.57 -5.34
CA PHE A 129 -6.80 -5.37 -6.42
C PHE A 129 -7.56 -6.70 -6.50
N PRO A 130 -8.09 -7.07 -7.68
CA PRO A 130 -8.87 -8.31 -7.82
C PRO A 130 -8.07 -9.53 -7.37
N ASP A 131 -8.71 -10.40 -6.61
CA ASP A 131 -8.17 -11.69 -6.16
C ASP A 131 -6.85 -11.63 -5.39
N ALA A 132 -6.42 -10.43 -4.98
CA ALA A 132 -5.23 -10.27 -4.16
C ALA A 132 -5.44 -10.84 -2.75
N PRO A 133 -4.48 -11.61 -2.21
CA PRO A 133 -4.58 -12.11 -0.85
C PRO A 133 -4.41 -10.97 0.17
N TYR A 134 -5.04 -11.13 1.31
CA TYR A 134 -4.73 -10.30 2.46
C TYR A 134 -3.40 -10.72 3.10
N THR A 135 -2.72 -9.75 3.68
CA THR A 135 -1.46 -9.97 4.39
C THR A 135 -1.65 -9.73 5.89
N LEU A 136 -0.71 -10.17 6.69
CA LEU A 136 -0.68 -9.91 8.13
C LEU A 136 0.52 -9.04 8.46
N LYS A 137 0.27 -7.88 9.05
CA LYS A 137 1.32 -7.00 9.57
C LYS A 137 1.79 -7.49 10.93
N MET A 138 3.10 -7.64 11.04
CA MET A 138 3.76 -7.99 12.29
C MET A 138 4.93 -7.06 12.55
N ALA A 139 5.27 -6.87 13.82
CA ALA A 139 6.45 -6.15 14.24
C ALA A 139 7.11 -6.83 15.45
N CYS A 140 8.34 -7.29 15.28
CA CYS A 140 9.09 -8.04 16.30
C CYS A 140 10.27 -7.23 16.90
N GLY A 141 10.33 -5.93 16.61
CA GLY A 141 11.44 -5.06 17.01
C GLY A 141 11.14 -4.17 18.20
N GLU A 142 11.58 -2.93 18.08
CA GLU A 142 11.47 -1.94 19.15
C GLU A 142 10.05 -1.43 19.34
N ASN A 143 9.27 -1.27 18.27
CA ASN A 143 7.99 -0.57 18.36
C ASN A 143 7.01 -1.22 19.34
N PRO A 144 6.74 -2.54 19.32
CA PRO A 144 5.89 -3.16 20.33
C PRO A 144 6.42 -3.01 21.76
N LYS A 145 7.72 -3.13 21.95
CA LYS A 145 8.35 -2.92 23.28
C LYS A 145 8.13 -1.49 23.78
N ARG A 146 8.29 -0.51 22.88
CA ARG A 146 8.10 0.90 23.21
C ARG A 146 6.64 1.22 23.49
N VAL A 147 5.73 0.75 22.65
CA VAL A 147 4.30 1.07 22.76
C VAL A 147 3.66 0.39 23.97
N TYR A 148 3.90 -0.90 24.16
CA TYR A 148 3.23 -1.70 25.19
C TYR A 148 4.08 -1.95 26.43
N GLY A 149 5.40 -2.02 26.29
CA GLY A 149 6.34 -2.27 27.38
C GLY A 149 6.77 -0.97 28.07
N TYR A 150 8.01 -0.57 27.85
CA TYR A 150 8.66 0.51 28.60
C TYR A 150 8.15 1.92 28.25
N GLY A 151 7.50 2.13 27.11
CA GLY A 151 6.98 3.44 26.70
C GLY A 151 5.52 3.71 27.09
N GLY A 152 4.73 2.69 27.33
CA GLY A 152 3.27 2.81 27.44
C GLY A 152 2.66 2.53 28.82
N GLY A 153 3.23 1.68 29.60
CA GLY A 153 2.88 1.43 31.00
C GLY A 153 1.42 1.11 31.38
N ARG A 154 0.53 0.86 30.42
CA ARG A 154 -0.93 0.79 30.68
C ARG A 154 -1.57 -0.59 30.43
N PHE A 155 -0.83 -1.61 30.09
CA PHE A 155 -1.45 -2.90 29.76
C PHE A 155 -1.21 -3.93 30.87
N PRO A 156 -2.22 -4.20 31.74
CA PRO A 156 -2.16 -5.29 32.67
C PRO A 156 -2.17 -6.61 31.90
N GLY A 157 -1.17 -7.46 32.09
CA GLY A 157 -1.19 -8.80 31.53
C GLY A 157 -0.01 -9.18 30.63
N GLY A 158 1.07 -8.41 30.66
CA GLY A 158 2.31 -8.83 30.00
C GLY A 158 2.54 -8.17 28.65
N ALA A 159 2.96 -6.94 28.71
CA ALA A 159 3.47 -6.25 27.52
C ALA A 159 4.88 -6.73 27.19
N PRO A 160 5.28 -6.86 25.93
CA PRO A 160 6.62 -7.30 25.56
C PRO A 160 7.64 -6.20 25.89
N TYR A 161 8.52 -6.47 26.87
CA TYR A 161 9.65 -5.58 27.22
C TYR A 161 10.92 -5.90 26.45
N SER A 162 11.02 -7.06 25.85
CA SER A 162 12.20 -7.55 25.18
C SER A 162 11.86 -8.21 23.85
N ARG A 163 12.86 -8.46 23.01
CA ARG A 163 12.67 -9.28 21.81
C ARG A 163 12.22 -10.71 22.13
N MET A 164 12.66 -11.25 23.26
CA MET A 164 12.19 -12.56 23.72
C MET A 164 10.68 -12.52 24.02
N GLY A 165 10.21 -11.45 24.69
CA GLY A 165 8.79 -11.23 24.93
C GLY A 165 8.00 -11.03 23.63
N ASN A 166 8.55 -10.36 22.62
CA ASN A 166 7.90 -10.24 21.32
C ASN A 166 7.72 -11.60 20.61
N VAL A 167 8.60 -12.56 20.84
CA VAL A 167 8.54 -13.89 20.21
C VAL A 167 7.67 -14.86 20.99
N ALA A 168 7.49 -14.63 22.28
CA ALA A 168 6.72 -15.48 23.17
C ALA A 168 5.21 -15.10 23.22
N GLY A 169 4.87 -13.93 22.67
CA GLY A 169 3.48 -13.37 22.70
C GLY A 169 2.54 -13.88 21.64
#